data_b4e93cb3cacc75bdc55c4ecd826ea4fe
#
_entry.id   b4e93cb3cacc75bdc55c4ecd826ea4fe
#
_cell.length_a   1.000
_cell.length_b   1.000
_cell.length_c   1.000
_cell.angle_alpha   90.00
_cell.angle_beta   90.00
_cell.angle_gamma   90.00
#
_symmetry.space_group_name_H-M   'P 1'
#
loop_
_entity.id
_entity.type
_entity.pdbx_description
1 polymer ?
#
loop_
_entity_poly.entity_id
_entity_poly.type
_entity_poly.pdbx_seq_one_letter_code
_entity_poly.pdbx_strand_id
1 'polypeptide(L)'
;ATMLTANFHTGKWSEAMAALIREVKRAIVYGITETEFERLKTNMMQSINQSYQSRHRVANAHYAGQLQQHFLKNMPATSVEQYCALYMEILQSITLNDVNRRLQQLITDYNLAITIQGEDHEELPHPTREQILAAYSQAWQQQVSAYAETTTAKELMEVLPKKGSIVSRKHDKKYGTDVLKLSNGA
;
A
#
# COMPACT_ATOMS: atom_id res chain seq x y z
N ALA A 1 -12.86 -2.58 -11.94
CA ALA A 1 -13.50 -3.17 -10.75
C ALA A 1 -12.59 -2.96 -9.54
N THR A 2 -13.15 -2.64 -8.40
CA THR A 2 -12.45 -2.58 -7.12
C THR A 2 -12.60 -3.95 -6.45
N MET A 3 -11.51 -4.51 -5.93
CA MET A 3 -11.52 -5.79 -5.23
C MET A 3 -10.95 -5.59 -3.82
N LEU A 4 -11.65 -6.11 -2.82
CA LEU A 4 -11.25 -6.09 -1.42
C LEU A 4 -11.20 -7.53 -0.93
N THR A 5 -10.14 -7.88 -0.23
CA THR A 5 -9.90 -9.26 0.23
C THR A 5 -9.54 -9.29 1.71
N ALA A 6 -9.99 -10.33 2.40
CA ALA A 6 -9.58 -10.64 3.75
C ALA A 6 -9.28 -12.15 3.84
N ASN A 7 -8.17 -12.48 4.47
CA ASN A 7 -7.83 -13.87 4.79
C ASN A 7 -8.39 -14.24 6.17
N PHE A 8 -8.83 -15.48 6.33
CA PHE A 8 -9.41 -15.96 7.57
C PHE A 8 -9.03 -17.41 7.87
N HIS A 9 -9.07 -17.78 9.13
CA HIS A 9 -8.92 -19.17 9.56
C HIS A 9 -10.21 -19.95 9.32
N THR A 10 -10.10 -21.25 9.14
CA THR A 10 -11.22 -22.16 8.90
C THR A 10 -12.39 -21.88 9.83
N GLY A 11 -13.59 -21.74 9.28
CA GLY A 11 -14.82 -21.42 10.02
C GLY A 11 -15.02 -19.94 10.41
N LYS A 12 -14.02 -19.05 10.22
CA LYS A 12 -14.06 -17.63 10.64
C LYS A 12 -14.44 -16.64 9.54
N TRP A 13 -15.07 -17.11 8.49
CA TRP A 13 -15.44 -16.28 7.32
C TRP A 13 -16.34 -15.08 7.66
N SER A 14 -17.31 -15.26 8.55
CA SER A 14 -18.26 -14.20 8.92
C SER A 14 -17.62 -13.09 9.74
N GLU A 15 -16.69 -13.44 10.63
CA GLU A 15 -15.89 -12.49 11.41
C GLU A 15 -14.97 -11.66 10.48
N ALA A 16 -14.33 -12.32 9.52
CA ALA A 16 -13.49 -11.66 8.52
C ALA A 16 -14.29 -10.73 7.61
N MET A 17 -15.47 -11.16 7.16
CA MET A 17 -16.39 -10.33 6.38
C MET A 17 -16.82 -9.10 7.20
N ALA A 18 -17.23 -9.28 8.44
CA ALA A 18 -17.63 -8.17 9.30
C ALA A 18 -16.47 -7.18 9.54
N ALA A 19 -15.25 -7.68 9.73
CA ALA A 19 -14.08 -6.85 9.87
C ALA A 19 -13.78 -6.07 8.57
N LEU A 20 -13.81 -6.73 7.43
CA LEU A 20 -13.58 -6.10 6.12
C LEU A 20 -14.61 -4.99 5.85
N ILE A 21 -15.90 -5.29 6.03
CA ILE A 21 -16.98 -4.32 5.81
C ILE A 21 -16.88 -3.14 6.78
N ARG A 22 -16.53 -3.39 8.04
CA ARG A 22 -16.31 -2.33 9.03
C ARG A 22 -15.22 -1.35 8.58
N GLU A 23 -14.09 -1.84 8.09
CA GLU A 23 -13.01 -0.98 7.60
C GLU A 23 -13.41 -0.22 6.32
N VAL A 24 -14.09 -0.91 5.40
CA VAL A 24 -14.65 -0.28 4.18
C VAL A 24 -15.62 0.83 4.54
N LYS A 25 -16.58 0.56 5.43
CA LYS A 25 -17.56 1.53 5.88
C LYS A 25 -16.91 2.71 6.60
N ARG A 26 -15.89 2.46 7.43
CA ARG A 26 -15.09 3.49 8.08
C ARG A 26 -14.44 4.40 7.05
N ALA A 27 -13.78 3.82 6.05
CA ALA A 27 -13.13 4.56 4.98
C ALA A 27 -14.11 5.39 4.13
N ILE A 28 -15.33 4.88 3.88
CA ILE A 28 -16.37 5.63 3.15
C ILE A 28 -16.89 6.81 3.99
N VAL A 29 -17.17 6.59 5.28
CA VAL A 29 -17.80 7.57 6.16
C VAL A 29 -16.84 8.65 6.60
N TYR A 30 -15.63 8.28 6.98
CA TYR A 30 -14.64 9.18 7.57
C TYR A 30 -13.47 9.52 6.64
N GLY A 31 -13.29 8.75 5.56
CA GLY A 31 -12.11 8.87 4.70
C GLY A 31 -10.86 8.24 5.31
N ILE A 32 -9.72 8.42 4.64
CA ILE A 32 -8.40 8.16 5.21
C ILE A 32 -7.92 9.38 5.98
N THR A 33 -7.03 9.17 6.95
CA THR A 33 -6.48 10.26 7.77
C THR A 33 -5.36 11.01 7.04
N GLU A 34 -5.01 12.20 7.52
CA GLU A 34 -3.89 12.99 7.00
C GLU A 34 -2.57 12.20 7.10
N THR A 35 -2.35 11.54 8.24
CA THR A 35 -1.15 10.72 8.46
C THR A 35 -1.05 9.53 7.48
N GLU A 36 -2.17 8.88 7.19
CA GLU A 36 -2.21 7.81 6.18
C GLU A 36 -1.93 8.36 4.79
N PHE A 37 -2.53 9.49 4.44
CA PHE A 37 -2.31 10.15 3.16
C PHE A 37 -0.85 10.53 2.95
N GLU A 38 -0.21 11.22 3.89
CA GLU A 38 1.18 11.63 3.81
C GLU A 38 2.13 10.43 3.74
N ARG A 39 1.86 9.37 4.49
CA ARG A 39 2.62 8.12 4.43
C ARG A 39 2.51 7.46 3.05
N LEU A 40 1.30 7.36 2.50
CA LEU A 40 1.08 6.81 1.16
C LEU A 40 1.78 7.65 0.10
N LYS A 41 1.66 8.96 0.15
CA LYS A 41 2.31 9.90 -0.76
C LYS A 41 3.83 9.74 -0.73
N THR A 42 4.41 9.69 0.46
CA THR A 42 5.85 9.48 0.66
C THR A 42 6.31 8.14 0.06
N ASN A 43 5.60 7.05 0.35
CA ASN A 43 5.91 5.73 -0.19
C ASN A 43 5.82 5.68 -1.72
N MET A 44 4.82 6.32 -2.31
CA MET A 44 4.68 6.41 -3.76
C MET A 44 5.82 7.23 -4.38
N MET A 45 6.20 8.36 -3.80
CA MET A 45 7.34 9.15 -4.26
C MET A 45 8.65 8.37 -4.20
N GLN A 46 8.88 7.61 -3.13
CA GLN A 46 10.05 6.73 -3.01
C GLN A 46 10.05 5.63 -4.09
N SER A 47 8.91 5.00 -4.34
CA SER A 47 8.76 3.97 -5.39
C SER A 47 9.05 4.53 -6.78
N ILE A 48 8.57 5.73 -7.10
CA ILE A 48 8.83 6.41 -8.38
C ILE A 48 10.33 6.73 -8.51
N ASN A 49 10.96 7.26 -7.46
CA ASN A 49 12.39 7.54 -7.45
C ASN A 49 13.21 6.26 -7.65
N GLN A 50 12.85 5.16 -7.01
CA GLN A 50 13.50 3.86 -7.19
C GLN A 50 13.35 3.35 -8.64
N SER A 51 12.16 3.48 -9.21
CA SER A 51 11.91 3.13 -10.62
C SER A 51 12.80 3.95 -11.56
N TYR A 52 12.92 5.24 -11.30
CA TYR A 52 13.82 6.11 -12.08
C TYR A 52 15.30 5.70 -11.95
N GLN A 53 15.77 5.41 -10.75
CA GLN A 53 17.15 4.98 -10.53
C GLN A 53 17.47 3.65 -11.19
N SER A 54 16.51 2.73 -11.24
CA SER A 54 16.66 1.39 -11.84
C SER A 54 16.29 1.32 -13.33
N ARG A 55 15.94 2.44 -13.97
CA ARG A 55 15.43 2.48 -15.37
C ARG A 55 16.30 1.79 -16.42
N HIS A 56 17.61 1.75 -16.20
CA HIS A 56 18.56 1.07 -17.11
C HIS A 56 18.63 -0.45 -16.89
N ARG A 57 17.91 -0.98 -15.88
CA ARG A 57 17.86 -2.41 -15.54
C ARG A 57 16.49 -3.04 -15.81
N VAL A 58 15.62 -2.31 -16.51
CA VAL A 58 14.27 -2.79 -16.84
C VAL A 58 14.37 -3.88 -17.91
N ALA A 59 13.72 -5.03 -17.65
CA ALA A 59 13.72 -6.15 -18.59
C ALA A 59 12.93 -5.81 -19.86
N ASN A 60 13.38 -6.31 -21.03
CA ASN A 60 12.70 -6.11 -22.31
C ASN A 60 11.24 -6.57 -22.31
N ALA A 61 10.91 -7.61 -21.53
CA ALA A 61 9.53 -8.08 -21.36
C ALA A 61 8.57 -7.00 -20.84
N HIS A 62 9.05 -6.09 -19.99
CA HIS A 62 8.24 -4.96 -19.53
C HIS A 62 7.86 -4.03 -20.69
N TYR A 63 8.81 -3.68 -21.54
CA TYR A 63 8.54 -2.81 -22.71
C TYR A 63 7.66 -3.51 -23.74
N ALA A 64 7.87 -4.80 -23.97
CA ALA A 64 7.00 -5.59 -24.84
C ALA A 64 5.55 -5.60 -24.33
N GLY A 65 5.34 -5.81 -23.02
CA GLY A 65 4.02 -5.75 -22.40
C GLY A 65 3.38 -4.35 -22.49
N GLN A 66 4.16 -3.28 -22.34
CA GLN A 66 3.69 -1.91 -22.48
C GLN A 66 3.22 -1.62 -23.92
N LEU A 67 4.01 -2.02 -24.91
CA LEU A 67 3.66 -1.88 -26.32
C LEU A 67 2.44 -2.71 -26.71
N GLN A 68 2.29 -3.91 -26.13
CA GLN A 68 1.10 -4.72 -26.32
C GLN A 68 -0.16 -4.02 -25.74
N GLN A 69 -0.09 -3.43 -24.55
CA GLN A 69 -1.20 -2.68 -23.97
C GLN A 69 -1.50 -1.41 -24.80
N HIS A 70 -0.47 -0.76 -25.32
CA HIS A 70 -0.65 0.37 -26.22
C HIS A 70 -1.42 -0.04 -27.48
N PHE A 71 -1.02 -1.13 -28.13
CA PHE A 71 -1.68 -1.63 -29.35
C PHE A 71 -3.11 -2.11 -29.07
N LEU A 72 -3.33 -2.92 -28.06
CA LEU A 72 -4.64 -3.55 -27.79
C LEU A 72 -5.66 -2.62 -27.12
N LYS A 73 -5.21 -1.67 -26.31
CA LYS A 73 -6.08 -0.87 -25.43
C LYS A 73 -5.86 0.64 -25.60
N ASN A 74 -5.05 1.05 -26.56
CA ASN A 74 -4.67 2.46 -26.76
C ASN A 74 -4.11 3.13 -25.48
N MET A 75 -3.42 2.34 -24.63
CA MET A 75 -2.76 2.87 -23.44
C MET A 75 -1.51 3.66 -23.84
N PRO A 76 -1.19 4.78 -23.19
CA PRO A 76 0.03 5.53 -23.48
C PRO A 76 1.29 4.66 -23.33
N ALA A 77 2.16 4.66 -24.32
CA ALA A 77 3.50 4.07 -24.22
C ALA A 77 4.50 5.19 -23.87
N THR A 78 4.81 5.33 -22.60
CA THR A 78 5.71 6.37 -22.07
C THR A 78 7.08 5.78 -21.73
N SER A 79 8.14 6.59 -21.84
CA SER A 79 9.42 6.21 -21.26
C SER A 79 9.33 6.22 -19.72
N VAL A 80 10.28 5.56 -19.04
CA VAL A 80 10.33 5.57 -17.57
C VAL A 80 10.53 7.00 -17.06
N GLU A 81 11.33 7.81 -17.75
CA GLU A 81 11.55 9.21 -17.40
C GLU A 81 10.26 10.04 -17.48
N GLN A 82 9.51 9.90 -18.58
CA GLN A 82 8.22 10.58 -18.75
C GLN A 82 7.20 10.14 -17.71
N TYR A 83 7.13 8.83 -17.47
CA TYR A 83 6.27 8.26 -16.43
C TYR A 83 6.60 8.85 -15.05
N CYS A 84 7.88 8.81 -14.64
CA CYS A 84 8.30 9.32 -13.35
C CYS A 84 8.03 10.83 -13.20
N ALA A 85 8.32 11.63 -14.23
CA ALA A 85 8.07 13.08 -14.21
C ALA A 85 6.57 13.38 -14.04
N LEU A 86 5.71 12.73 -14.81
CA LEU A 86 4.27 12.91 -14.77
C LEU A 86 3.70 12.51 -13.40
N TYR A 87 4.11 11.35 -12.89
CA TYR A 87 3.59 10.87 -11.60
C TYR A 87 4.06 11.70 -10.41
N MET A 88 5.28 12.23 -10.45
CA MET A 88 5.75 13.15 -9.41
C MET A 88 4.94 14.46 -9.42
N GLU A 89 4.64 15.00 -10.59
CA GLU A 89 3.79 16.20 -10.73
C GLU A 89 2.37 15.93 -10.19
N ILE A 90 1.75 14.82 -10.58
CA ILE A 90 0.43 14.40 -10.09
C ILE A 90 0.44 14.25 -8.57
N LEU A 91 1.42 13.56 -7.99
CA LEU A 91 1.50 13.35 -6.54
C LEU A 91 1.67 14.65 -5.75
N GLN A 92 2.33 15.66 -6.32
CA GLN A 92 2.44 16.97 -5.70
C GLN A 92 1.10 17.71 -5.67
N SER A 93 0.27 17.53 -6.69
CA SER A 93 -1.00 18.23 -6.85
C SER A 93 -2.18 17.58 -6.13
N ILE A 94 -2.14 16.25 -5.88
CA ILE A 94 -3.22 15.51 -5.22
C ILE A 94 -3.34 15.92 -3.76
N THR A 95 -4.59 16.17 -3.34
CA THR A 95 -4.94 16.50 -1.95
C THR A 95 -5.65 15.31 -1.27
N LEU A 96 -5.68 15.33 0.07
CA LEU A 96 -6.45 14.36 0.86
C LEU A 96 -7.94 14.36 0.45
N ASN A 97 -8.49 15.55 0.20
CA ASN A 97 -9.89 15.68 -0.22
C ASN A 97 -10.17 15.00 -1.56
N ASP A 98 -9.24 15.06 -2.52
CA ASP A 98 -9.38 14.40 -3.82
C ASP A 98 -9.41 12.87 -3.64
N VAL A 99 -8.53 12.34 -2.79
CA VAL A 99 -8.48 10.91 -2.47
C VAL A 99 -9.77 10.45 -1.79
N ASN A 100 -10.23 11.16 -0.76
CA ASN A 100 -11.44 10.79 -0.02
C ASN A 100 -12.69 10.88 -0.90
N ARG A 101 -12.81 11.90 -1.74
CA ARG A 101 -13.89 12.00 -2.72
C ARG A 101 -13.87 10.83 -3.71
N ARG A 102 -12.68 10.44 -4.19
CA ARG A 102 -12.56 9.31 -5.11
C ARG A 102 -12.87 7.97 -4.45
N LEU A 103 -12.47 7.80 -3.20
CA LEU A 103 -12.77 6.60 -2.41
C LEU A 103 -14.28 6.36 -2.31
N GLN A 104 -15.04 7.40 -1.99
CA GLN A 104 -16.51 7.33 -1.93
C GLN A 104 -17.17 6.95 -3.26
N GLN A 105 -16.56 7.33 -4.38
CA GLN A 105 -17.05 6.98 -5.72
C GLN A 105 -16.70 5.55 -6.16
N LEU A 106 -15.59 5.00 -5.64
CA LEU A 106 -15.11 3.68 -6.04
C LEU A 106 -15.80 2.53 -5.33
N ILE A 107 -16.25 2.77 -4.10
CA ILE A 107 -16.86 1.74 -3.25
C ILE A 107 -18.36 1.97 -3.26
N THR A 108 -19.05 1.19 -4.08
CA THR A 108 -20.51 1.20 -4.18
C THR A 108 -21.01 -0.24 -4.06
N ASP A 109 -22.24 -0.41 -3.60
CA ASP A 109 -22.94 -1.70 -3.55
C ASP A 109 -23.57 -2.10 -4.90
N TYR A 110 -23.37 -1.28 -5.93
CA TYR A 110 -23.78 -1.57 -7.28
C TYR A 110 -22.85 -2.60 -7.94
N ASN A 111 -23.39 -3.67 -8.50
CA ASN A 111 -22.66 -4.79 -9.09
C ASN A 111 -21.67 -5.47 -8.10
N LEU A 112 -22.11 -5.64 -6.87
CA LEU A 112 -21.33 -6.34 -5.84
C LEU A 112 -21.29 -7.85 -6.10
N ALA A 113 -20.10 -8.45 -6.08
CA ALA A 113 -19.91 -9.89 -6.01
C ALA A 113 -19.13 -10.25 -4.74
N ILE A 114 -19.61 -11.23 -4.00
CA ILE A 114 -18.95 -11.75 -2.80
C ILE A 114 -18.54 -13.19 -3.10
N THR A 115 -17.26 -13.50 -2.92
CA THR A 115 -16.71 -14.84 -3.09
C THR A 115 -16.02 -15.25 -1.79
N ILE A 116 -16.36 -16.43 -1.29
CA ILE A 116 -15.70 -17.07 -0.15
C ILE A 116 -15.05 -18.34 -0.64
N GLN A 117 -13.75 -18.48 -0.38
CA GLN A 117 -12.95 -19.64 -0.79
C GLN A 117 -12.33 -20.28 0.44
N GLY A 118 -12.33 -21.59 0.49
CA GLY A 118 -11.73 -22.37 1.55
C GLY A 118 -11.69 -23.85 1.17
N GLU A 119 -11.01 -24.64 1.97
CA GLU A 119 -11.03 -26.10 1.83
C GLU A 119 -12.36 -26.66 2.29
N ASP A 120 -12.82 -27.74 1.64
CA ASP A 120 -13.99 -28.48 2.10
C ASP A 120 -13.69 -29.17 3.42
N HIS A 121 -14.58 -28.99 4.39
CA HIS A 121 -14.46 -29.59 5.72
C HIS A 121 -15.81 -30.15 6.17
N GLU A 122 -15.88 -31.44 6.50
CA GLU A 122 -17.15 -32.12 6.84
C GLU A 122 -17.89 -31.44 8.01
N GLU A 123 -17.14 -30.99 9.03
CA GLU A 123 -17.71 -30.35 10.23
C GLU A 123 -18.01 -28.86 10.04
N LEU A 124 -17.45 -28.22 9.01
CA LEU A 124 -17.55 -26.77 8.75
C LEU A 124 -17.92 -26.53 7.26
N PRO A 125 -19.15 -26.81 6.88
CA PRO A 125 -19.58 -26.65 5.49
C PRO A 125 -19.48 -25.18 5.05
N HIS A 126 -19.30 -24.99 3.76
CA HIS A 126 -19.31 -23.66 3.17
C HIS A 126 -20.64 -22.94 3.46
N PRO A 127 -20.60 -21.61 3.69
CA PRO A 127 -21.80 -20.85 3.95
C PRO A 127 -22.74 -20.86 2.74
N THR A 128 -24.04 -20.90 3.02
CA THR A 128 -25.05 -20.72 1.97
C THR A 128 -25.10 -19.26 1.51
N ARG A 129 -25.71 -19.03 0.37
CA ARG A 129 -25.94 -17.68 -0.16
C ARG A 129 -26.70 -16.80 0.83
N GLU A 130 -27.72 -17.35 1.49
CA GLU A 130 -28.54 -16.65 2.48
C GLU A 130 -27.72 -16.24 3.70
N GLN A 131 -26.85 -17.12 4.18
CA GLN A 131 -25.94 -16.82 5.30
C GLN A 131 -24.96 -15.71 4.94
N ILE A 132 -24.39 -15.73 3.72
CA ILE A 132 -23.47 -14.68 3.24
C ILE A 132 -24.19 -13.34 3.17
N LEU A 133 -25.38 -13.29 2.58
CA LEU A 133 -26.16 -12.05 2.46
C LEU A 133 -26.60 -11.51 3.83
N ALA A 134 -26.99 -12.38 4.75
CA ALA A 134 -27.35 -11.98 6.11
C ALA A 134 -26.15 -11.38 6.86
N ALA A 135 -24.99 -12.04 6.81
CA ALA A 135 -23.77 -11.55 7.42
C ALA A 135 -23.32 -10.21 6.82
N TYR A 136 -23.40 -10.06 5.50
CA TYR A 136 -23.12 -8.81 4.80
C TYR A 136 -24.03 -7.68 5.30
N SER A 137 -25.35 -7.90 5.30
CA SER A 137 -26.34 -6.91 5.73
C SER A 137 -26.13 -6.51 7.20
N GLN A 138 -25.90 -7.49 8.07
CA GLN A 138 -25.63 -7.24 9.49
C GLN A 138 -24.36 -6.40 9.69
N ALA A 139 -23.29 -6.70 8.96
CA ALA A 139 -22.05 -5.94 9.04
C ALA A 139 -22.23 -4.47 8.59
N TRP A 140 -23.01 -4.22 7.56
CA TRP A 140 -23.34 -2.86 7.12
C TRP A 140 -24.17 -2.06 8.10
N GLN A 141 -25.00 -2.70 8.92
CA GLN A 141 -25.81 -2.02 9.94
C GLN A 141 -24.98 -1.58 11.17
N GLN A 142 -23.81 -2.20 11.40
CA GLN A 142 -22.96 -1.84 12.54
C GLN A 142 -22.50 -0.40 12.44
N GLN A 143 -22.51 0.30 13.57
CA GLN A 143 -21.91 1.63 13.66
C GLN A 143 -20.39 1.54 13.61
N VAL A 144 -19.77 2.51 12.95
CA VAL A 144 -18.31 2.65 12.89
C VAL A 144 -17.90 3.99 13.49
N SER A 145 -16.74 4.01 14.12
CA SER A 145 -16.10 5.24 14.61
C SER A 145 -14.94 5.62 13.69
N ALA A 146 -14.56 6.89 13.68
CA ALA A 146 -13.36 7.33 13.00
C ALA A 146 -12.13 6.56 13.52
N TYR A 147 -11.11 6.43 12.67
CA TYR A 147 -9.84 5.85 13.07
C TYR A 147 -9.16 6.74 14.11
N ALA A 148 -8.85 6.18 15.27
CA ALA A 148 -8.06 6.87 16.27
C ALA A 148 -6.57 6.75 15.88
N GLU A 149 -5.96 7.86 15.48
CA GLU A 149 -4.52 7.88 15.22
C GLU A 149 -3.76 7.62 16.52
N THR A 150 -3.06 6.50 16.59
CA THR A 150 -2.03 6.31 17.60
C THR A 150 -0.80 7.07 17.13
N THR A 151 -0.43 8.10 17.88
CA THR A 151 0.79 8.87 17.61
C THR A 151 1.97 7.90 17.71
N THR A 152 2.51 7.48 16.59
CA THR A 152 3.80 6.79 16.57
C THR A 152 4.85 7.76 17.08
N ALA A 153 5.71 7.30 17.98
CA ALA A 153 6.83 8.09 18.48
C ALA A 153 7.58 8.69 17.27
N LYS A 154 7.78 10.02 17.29
CA LYS A 154 8.45 10.74 16.21
C LYS A 154 9.91 10.34 16.03
N GLU A 155 10.50 9.74 17.04
CA GLU A 155 11.91 9.38 17.08
C GLU A 155 12.08 7.89 17.43
N LEU A 156 12.93 7.21 16.68
CA LEU A 156 13.31 5.81 16.92
C LEU A 156 14.10 5.61 18.21
N MET A 157 14.70 6.68 18.73
CA MET A 157 15.54 6.67 19.92
C MET A 157 15.25 7.89 20.79
N GLU A 158 15.10 7.69 22.10
CA GLU A 158 14.92 8.79 23.07
C GLU A 158 16.14 9.72 23.11
N VAL A 159 17.33 9.17 22.87
CA VAL A 159 18.58 9.92 22.82
C VAL A 159 19.31 9.56 21.52
N LEU A 160 19.51 10.54 20.67
CA LEU A 160 20.27 10.35 19.44
C LEU A 160 21.74 10.04 19.78
N PRO A 161 22.35 9.04 19.12
CA PRO A 161 23.76 8.74 19.31
C PRO A 161 24.63 9.94 18.89
N LYS A 162 25.66 10.22 19.68
CA LYS A 162 26.62 11.28 19.34
C LYS A 162 27.29 10.95 18.01
N LYS A 163 27.37 11.91 17.11
CA LYS A 163 28.12 11.76 15.85
C LYS A 163 29.59 11.45 16.15
N GLY A 164 30.07 10.36 15.55
CA GLY A 164 31.50 10.07 15.58
C GLY A 164 32.26 10.96 14.61
N SER A 165 33.46 11.43 15.02
CA SER A 165 34.44 12.03 14.12
C SER A 165 35.46 10.98 13.67
N ILE A 166 36.05 11.15 12.49
CA ILE A 166 37.10 10.24 12.00
C ILE A 166 38.34 10.45 12.84
N VAL A 167 38.74 9.41 13.57
CA VAL A 167 39.95 9.40 14.43
C VAL A 167 41.15 8.90 13.63
N SER A 168 40.97 7.93 12.76
CA SER A 168 42.00 7.46 11.85
C SER A 168 41.41 6.98 10.52
N ARG A 169 42.24 7.08 9.47
CA ARG A 169 41.99 6.60 8.14
C ARG A 169 43.14 5.78 7.65
N LYS A 170 42.90 4.54 7.25
CA LYS A 170 43.93 3.64 6.71
C LYS A 170 43.46 3.14 5.34
N HIS A 171 44.26 3.37 4.31
CA HIS A 171 43.97 2.85 2.99
C HIS A 171 44.40 1.38 2.88
N ASP A 172 43.47 0.51 2.52
CA ASP A 172 43.75 -0.90 2.21
C ASP A 172 43.98 -1.06 0.71
N LYS A 173 45.23 -1.21 0.32
CA LYS A 173 45.63 -1.36 -1.08
C LYS A 173 45.14 -2.64 -1.73
N LYS A 174 44.87 -3.69 -0.94
CA LYS A 174 44.41 -4.98 -1.46
C LYS A 174 42.97 -4.91 -2.00
N TYR A 175 42.14 -4.14 -1.34
CA TYR A 175 40.73 -3.99 -1.68
C TYR A 175 40.38 -2.63 -2.27
N GLY A 176 41.32 -1.70 -2.35
CA GLY A 176 41.09 -0.34 -2.81
C GLY A 176 40.10 0.44 -1.96
N THR A 177 39.98 0.13 -0.67
CA THR A 177 39.03 0.70 0.28
C THR A 177 39.75 1.47 1.40
N ASP A 178 39.04 2.43 2.00
CA ASP A 178 39.53 3.12 3.19
C ASP A 178 38.85 2.57 4.44
N VAL A 179 39.62 2.14 5.40
CA VAL A 179 39.15 1.75 6.74
C VAL A 179 39.16 2.99 7.61
N LEU A 180 38.00 3.38 8.10
CA LEU A 180 37.82 4.53 8.99
C LEU A 180 37.58 4.03 10.40
N LYS A 181 38.24 4.64 11.38
CA LYS A 181 37.92 4.45 12.79
C LYS A 181 37.23 5.73 13.30
N LEU A 182 36.05 5.58 13.88
CA LEU A 182 35.30 6.70 14.41
C LEU A 182 35.49 6.83 15.93
N SER A 183 35.35 8.05 16.44
CA SER A 183 35.50 8.34 17.89
C SER A 183 34.43 7.70 18.77
N ASN A 184 33.34 7.22 18.20
CA ASN A 184 32.24 6.52 18.89
C ASN A 184 32.42 4.98 18.91
N GLY A 185 33.57 4.47 18.43
CA GLY A 185 33.88 3.05 18.46
C GLY A 185 33.56 2.24 17.22
N ALA A 186 32.92 2.86 16.20
CA ALA A 186 32.65 2.23 14.91
C ALA A 186 33.81 2.33 13.93
#